data_c317e6c754ed4e2413d841d296121922
#
_entry.id   c317e6c754ed4e2413d841d296121922
#
_cell.length_a   1.000
_cell.length_b   1.000
_cell.length_c   1.000
_cell.angle_alpha   90.00
_cell.angle_beta   90.00
_cell.angle_gamma   90.00
#
_symmetry.space_group_name_H-M   'P 1'
#
loop_
_entity.id
_entity.type
_entity.pdbx_description
1 polymer ?
#
loop_
_entity_poly.entity_id
_entity_poly.type
_entity_poly.pdbx_seq_one_letter_code
_entity_poly.pdbx_strand_id
1 'polypeptide(L)'
;MRYEKKFIEVNGRRMACVDEGDGDPIVFVHGNATSSYMWRNIMPHMEGLGRLVALDNIGQGDSDKLPDSGPHSYMIKEHQEYFDAALDTLGVRENVTLVMHDWGGTLGLSWASRHPEAIRGFAHCEIVAVNHESYDSYRDGHGERLRQARGLDGPKIVLEDNFFVERVFTGGVMREIDEETMAEIRRPYEEPGEARRPTLSWVRQIPIGGQPANVAEQTTQLAAWARSSGCPKLFIEADPGQIILDDDYAEFDTWPNHAKITVRGLHHPQEDSPDDIGRGLAEWYKGIS
;
A
#
# COMPACT_ATOMS: atom_id res chain seq x y z
N MET A 1 -11.85 -11.40 11.06
CA MET A 1 -10.52 -10.78 11.32
C MET A 1 -10.15 -10.95 12.78
N ARG A 2 -8.87 -11.22 13.14
CA ARG A 2 -8.41 -11.40 14.54
C ARG A 2 -8.48 -10.10 15.36
N TYR A 3 -8.23 -8.97 14.70
CA TYR A 3 -8.22 -7.65 15.34
C TYR A 3 -9.53 -6.92 15.11
N GLU A 4 -10.03 -6.26 16.16
CA GLU A 4 -11.21 -5.41 16.07
C GLU A 4 -10.80 -4.05 15.48
N LYS A 5 -11.59 -3.56 14.51
CA LYS A 5 -11.38 -2.23 13.96
C LYS A 5 -12.01 -1.17 14.86
N LYS A 6 -11.25 -0.14 15.13
CA LYS A 6 -11.69 1.11 15.77
C LYS A 6 -11.98 2.14 14.69
N PHE A 7 -12.70 3.19 15.04
CA PHE A 7 -13.00 4.30 14.15
C PHE A 7 -12.48 5.59 14.75
N ILE A 8 -11.78 6.37 13.93
CA ILE A 8 -11.29 7.70 14.27
C ILE A 8 -11.94 8.74 13.34
N GLU A 9 -12.10 9.96 13.81
CA GLU A 9 -12.58 11.06 12.97
C GLU A 9 -11.39 11.83 12.39
N VAL A 10 -11.34 11.91 11.07
CA VAL A 10 -10.25 12.53 10.31
C VAL A 10 -10.86 13.42 9.25
N ASN A 11 -10.60 14.73 9.30
CA ASN A 11 -11.10 15.70 8.33
C ASN A 11 -12.62 15.60 8.08
N GLY A 12 -13.39 15.37 9.16
CA GLY A 12 -14.86 15.23 9.10
C GLY A 12 -15.34 13.92 8.46
N ARG A 13 -14.49 12.90 8.39
CA ARG A 13 -14.80 11.55 7.91
C ARG A 13 -14.36 10.52 8.95
N ARG A 14 -15.06 9.43 8.99
CA ARG A 14 -14.75 8.30 9.84
C ARG A 14 -13.77 7.38 9.10
N MET A 15 -12.59 7.16 9.66
CA MET A 15 -11.62 6.21 9.15
C MET A 15 -11.50 5.02 10.09
N ALA A 16 -11.46 3.81 9.51
CA ALA A 16 -11.26 2.58 10.26
C ALA A 16 -9.77 2.30 10.44
N CYS A 17 -9.41 1.78 11.61
CA CYS A 17 -8.06 1.33 11.89
C CYS A 17 -8.04 0.16 12.86
N VAL A 18 -7.02 -0.68 12.77
CA VAL A 18 -6.55 -1.49 13.88
C VAL A 18 -5.56 -0.64 14.67
N ASP A 19 -5.66 -0.68 15.99
CA ASP A 19 -4.77 0.04 16.90
C ASP A 19 -4.64 -0.80 18.18
N GLU A 20 -3.56 -1.61 18.24
CA GLU A 20 -3.37 -2.66 19.25
C GLU A 20 -1.96 -2.66 19.83
N GLY A 21 -1.86 -2.95 21.13
CA GLY A 21 -0.59 -2.98 21.85
C GLY A 21 -0.10 -1.60 22.26
N ASP A 22 1.11 -1.56 22.78
CA ASP A 22 1.76 -0.37 23.34
C ASP A 22 3.21 -0.27 22.82
N GLY A 23 3.83 0.90 23.00
CA GLY A 23 5.22 1.16 22.60
C GLY A 23 5.34 1.90 21.29
N ASP A 24 6.48 1.76 20.61
CA ASP A 24 6.80 2.44 19.36
C ASP A 24 5.85 2.00 18.25
N PRO A 25 5.30 2.92 17.45
CA PRO A 25 4.31 2.57 16.43
C PRO A 25 4.91 1.81 15.24
N ILE A 26 4.25 0.72 14.89
CA ILE A 26 4.47 -0.06 13.67
C ILE A 26 3.24 0.13 12.79
N VAL A 27 3.37 0.93 11.75
CA VAL A 27 2.25 1.37 10.90
C VAL A 27 2.23 0.58 9.60
N PHE A 28 1.16 -0.17 9.38
CA PHE A 28 0.92 -0.97 8.19
C PHE A 28 0.08 -0.18 7.20
N VAL A 29 0.63 0.06 6.01
CA VAL A 29 0.05 0.93 4.98
C VAL A 29 -0.25 0.13 3.73
N HIS A 30 -1.54 -0.09 3.47
CA HIS A 30 -2.03 -0.83 2.31
C HIS A 30 -2.15 0.05 1.06
N GLY A 31 -2.36 -0.59 -0.09
CA GLY A 31 -2.56 0.07 -1.37
C GLY A 31 -3.90 -0.22 -2.04
N ASN A 32 -3.89 -0.28 -3.37
CA ASN A 32 -5.11 -0.32 -4.17
C ASN A 32 -5.85 -1.65 -4.08
N ALA A 33 -7.17 -1.52 -4.00
CA ALA A 33 -8.20 -2.54 -3.87
C ALA A 33 -8.01 -3.46 -2.64
N THR A 34 -7.31 -2.96 -1.59
CA THR A 34 -7.12 -3.68 -0.33
C THR A 34 -7.52 -2.84 0.88
N SER A 35 -7.27 -3.32 2.07
CA SER A 35 -7.52 -2.64 3.34
C SER A 35 -6.54 -3.16 4.40
N SER A 36 -6.68 -2.71 5.64
CA SER A 36 -5.94 -3.27 6.79
C SER A 36 -6.08 -4.80 6.89
N TYR A 37 -7.13 -5.38 6.31
CA TYR A 37 -7.38 -6.83 6.30
C TYR A 37 -6.23 -7.63 5.68
N MET A 38 -5.50 -7.07 4.71
CA MET A 38 -4.36 -7.76 4.10
C MET A 38 -3.24 -8.10 5.09
N TRP A 39 -3.14 -7.34 6.18
CA TRP A 39 -2.11 -7.52 7.21
C TRP A 39 -2.49 -8.51 8.31
N ARG A 40 -3.71 -9.08 8.28
CA ARG A 40 -4.30 -9.93 9.32
C ARG A 40 -3.43 -11.12 9.75
N ASN A 41 -2.66 -11.69 8.81
CA ASN A 41 -1.80 -12.85 9.05
C ASN A 41 -0.33 -12.47 9.30
N ILE A 42 0.05 -11.20 9.11
CA ILE A 42 1.41 -10.68 9.33
C ILE A 42 1.52 -10.03 10.71
N MET A 43 0.54 -9.20 11.08
CA MET A 43 0.52 -8.49 12.36
C MET A 43 0.71 -9.39 13.58
N PRO A 44 0.19 -10.64 13.63
CA PRO A 44 0.42 -11.54 14.77
C PRO A 44 1.90 -11.82 15.07
N HIS A 45 2.78 -11.79 14.07
CA HIS A 45 4.22 -11.95 14.26
C HIS A 45 4.89 -10.73 14.90
N MET A 46 4.22 -9.59 14.90
CA MET A 46 4.70 -8.32 15.45
C MET A 46 4.13 -8.01 16.82
N GLU A 47 3.23 -8.84 17.35
CA GLU A 47 2.65 -8.67 18.70
C GLU A 47 3.73 -8.62 19.78
N GLY A 48 3.60 -7.63 20.67
CA GLY A 48 4.58 -7.41 21.75
C GLY A 48 5.89 -6.75 21.35
N LEU A 49 6.06 -6.40 20.06
CA LEU A 49 7.23 -5.67 19.58
C LEU A 49 7.01 -4.15 19.56
N GLY A 50 5.77 -3.70 19.51
CA GLY A 50 5.37 -2.30 19.46
C GLY A 50 3.86 -2.15 19.36
N ARG A 51 3.38 -0.91 19.19
CA ARG A 51 1.97 -0.59 18.93
C ARG A 51 1.67 -0.81 17.44
N LEU A 52 0.77 -1.74 17.14
CA LEU A 52 0.40 -2.12 15.79
C LEU A 52 -0.74 -1.21 15.30
N VAL A 53 -0.48 -0.43 14.26
CA VAL A 53 -1.47 0.45 13.63
C VAL A 53 -1.65 0.04 12.17
N ALA A 54 -2.88 -0.28 11.75
CA ALA A 54 -3.19 -0.55 10.35
C ALA A 54 -4.44 0.23 9.95
N LEU A 55 -4.28 1.23 9.09
CA LEU A 55 -5.36 2.08 8.62
C LEU A 55 -6.08 1.43 7.43
N ASP A 56 -7.39 1.65 7.33
CA ASP A 56 -8.07 1.61 6.05
C ASP A 56 -8.02 3.01 5.44
N ASN A 57 -7.38 3.15 4.28
CA ASN A 57 -7.29 4.43 3.60
C ASN A 57 -8.68 4.97 3.26
N ILE A 58 -8.82 6.30 3.21
CA ILE A 58 -10.13 6.93 2.89
C ILE A 58 -10.73 6.32 1.62
N GLY A 59 -12.01 5.95 1.68
CA GLY A 59 -12.72 5.31 0.58
C GLY A 59 -12.46 3.81 0.40
N GLN A 60 -11.61 3.19 1.22
CA GLN A 60 -11.29 1.77 1.15
C GLN A 60 -11.58 1.07 2.49
N GLY A 61 -11.71 -0.26 2.47
CA GLY A 61 -12.07 -1.01 3.68
C GLY A 61 -13.35 -0.50 4.34
N ASP A 62 -13.28 -0.26 5.65
CA ASP A 62 -14.38 0.24 6.46
C ASP A 62 -14.35 1.77 6.67
N SER A 63 -13.40 2.47 6.04
CA SER A 63 -13.35 3.92 6.04
C SER A 63 -14.45 4.53 5.17
N ASP A 64 -14.96 5.69 5.59
CA ASP A 64 -16.00 6.39 4.85
C ASP A 64 -15.62 6.64 3.40
N LYS A 65 -16.61 6.57 2.52
CA LYS A 65 -16.51 7.07 1.16
C LYS A 65 -16.64 8.60 1.15
N LEU A 66 -15.93 9.26 0.23
CA LEU A 66 -16.12 10.69 0.04
C LEU A 66 -17.49 10.95 -0.57
N PRO A 67 -18.27 11.93 -0.05
CA PRO A 67 -19.52 12.33 -0.68
C PRO A 67 -19.22 13.02 -2.00
N ASP A 68 -20.15 12.92 -2.93
CA ASP A 68 -20.06 13.59 -4.23
C ASP A 68 -18.72 13.32 -4.97
N SER A 69 -18.19 12.11 -4.80
CA SER A 69 -16.95 11.73 -5.46
C SER A 69 -17.09 11.70 -6.98
N GLY A 70 -15.99 11.94 -7.68
CA GLY A 70 -15.94 12.01 -9.13
C GLY A 70 -14.52 11.84 -9.67
N PRO A 71 -14.29 12.22 -10.94
CA PRO A 71 -13.00 11.99 -11.61
C PRO A 71 -11.76 12.58 -10.95
N HIS A 72 -11.94 13.55 -10.06
CA HIS A 72 -10.86 14.24 -9.33
C HIS A 72 -10.82 13.90 -7.83
N SER A 73 -11.64 12.96 -7.38
CA SER A 73 -11.62 12.47 -6.00
C SER A 73 -10.64 11.32 -5.84
N TYR A 74 -10.19 11.10 -4.62
CA TYR A 74 -9.25 10.02 -4.27
C TYR A 74 -7.91 10.11 -5.01
N MET A 75 -7.48 11.35 -5.29
CA MET A 75 -6.15 11.58 -5.82
C MET A 75 -5.10 11.31 -4.73
N ILE A 76 -3.87 10.95 -5.15
CA ILE A 76 -2.82 10.60 -4.18
C ILE A 76 -2.60 11.70 -3.12
N LYS A 77 -2.69 12.96 -3.51
CA LYS A 77 -2.58 14.10 -2.60
C LYS A 77 -3.69 14.08 -1.54
N GLU A 78 -4.94 13.80 -1.93
CA GLU A 78 -6.06 13.71 -1.00
C GLU A 78 -5.87 12.54 -0.03
N HIS A 79 -5.42 11.37 -0.51
CA HIS A 79 -5.06 10.26 0.36
C HIS A 79 -3.95 10.62 1.34
N GLN A 80 -2.93 11.37 0.92
CA GLN A 80 -1.86 11.85 1.80
C GLN A 80 -2.40 12.76 2.91
N GLU A 81 -3.30 13.68 2.58
CA GLU A 81 -3.94 14.59 3.55
C GLU A 81 -4.73 13.81 4.62
N TYR A 82 -5.45 12.77 4.22
CA TYR A 82 -6.18 11.90 5.16
C TYR A 82 -5.23 10.99 5.96
N PHE A 83 -4.20 10.45 5.33
CA PHE A 83 -3.20 9.60 5.98
C PHE A 83 -2.44 10.37 7.06
N ASP A 84 -1.95 11.56 6.74
CA ASP A 84 -1.25 12.43 7.68
C ASP A 84 -2.12 12.79 8.88
N ALA A 85 -3.34 13.23 8.62
CA ALA A 85 -4.28 13.60 9.68
C ALA A 85 -4.72 12.39 10.54
N ALA A 86 -4.76 11.18 9.96
CA ALA A 86 -5.03 9.95 10.70
C ALA A 86 -3.87 9.61 11.65
N LEU A 87 -2.62 9.69 11.19
CA LEU A 87 -1.44 9.49 12.03
C LEU A 87 -1.36 10.52 13.16
N ASP A 88 -1.66 11.78 12.87
CA ASP A 88 -1.73 12.84 13.89
C ASP A 88 -2.82 12.56 14.93
N THR A 89 -4.01 12.14 14.51
CA THR A 89 -5.14 11.79 15.38
C THR A 89 -4.80 10.61 16.30
N LEU A 90 -4.06 9.63 15.78
CA LEU A 90 -3.58 8.46 16.53
C LEU A 90 -2.35 8.77 17.41
N GLY A 91 -1.79 9.98 17.31
CA GLY A 91 -0.59 10.36 18.05
C GLY A 91 0.69 9.64 17.59
N VAL A 92 0.73 9.20 16.32
CA VAL A 92 1.90 8.56 15.70
C VAL A 92 2.88 9.66 15.28
N ARG A 93 3.96 9.86 16.05
CA ARG A 93 4.82 11.05 15.88
C ARG A 93 6.32 10.79 16.01
N GLU A 94 6.73 9.69 16.62
CA GLU A 94 8.13 9.38 16.90
C GLU A 94 8.38 7.88 16.87
N ASN A 95 9.61 7.48 16.57
CA ASN A 95 10.06 6.09 16.49
C ASN A 95 9.19 5.21 15.58
N VAL A 96 8.66 5.78 14.50
CA VAL A 96 7.70 5.13 13.62
C VAL A 96 8.41 4.13 12.69
N THR A 97 7.92 2.91 12.67
CA THR A 97 8.28 1.93 11.64
C THR A 97 7.12 1.78 10.67
N LEU A 98 7.37 2.01 9.37
CA LEU A 98 6.38 1.83 8.33
C LEU A 98 6.53 0.45 7.67
N VAL A 99 5.40 -0.22 7.42
CA VAL A 99 5.32 -1.47 6.65
C VAL A 99 4.38 -1.22 5.48
N MET A 100 4.90 -1.18 4.27
CA MET A 100 4.23 -0.58 3.12
C MET A 100 4.05 -1.56 1.97
N HIS A 101 2.91 -1.47 1.30
CA HIS A 101 2.60 -2.22 0.10
C HIS A 101 1.91 -1.33 -0.94
N ASP A 102 2.24 -1.51 -2.23
CA ASP A 102 1.65 -0.83 -3.38
C ASP A 102 1.63 0.71 -3.19
N TRP A 103 0.50 1.40 -3.33
CA TRP A 103 0.36 2.83 -3.05
C TRP A 103 0.65 3.23 -1.61
N GLY A 104 0.57 2.28 -0.68
CA GLY A 104 1.04 2.49 0.69
C GLY A 104 2.51 2.91 0.75
N GLY A 105 3.32 2.48 -0.22
CA GLY A 105 4.69 2.96 -0.40
C GLY A 105 4.77 4.46 -0.64
N THR A 106 3.98 4.98 -1.59
CA THR A 106 3.93 6.42 -1.87
C THR A 106 3.41 7.22 -0.69
N LEU A 107 2.38 6.72 0.02
CA LEU A 107 1.83 7.38 1.22
C LEU A 107 2.86 7.42 2.35
N GLY A 108 3.42 6.28 2.71
CA GLY A 108 4.38 6.17 3.81
C GLY A 108 5.68 6.91 3.55
N LEU A 109 6.28 6.77 2.37
CA LEU A 109 7.49 7.50 2.00
C LEU A 109 7.25 9.02 1.95
N SER A 110 6.08 9.46 1.50
CA SER A 110 5.71 10.88 1.50
C SER A 110 5.64 11.42 2.93
N TRP A 111 5.01 10.69 3.85
CA TRP A 111 4.99 11.08 5.25
C TRP A 111 6.39 11.08 5.86
N ALA A 112 7.15 10.00 5.66
CA ALA A 112 8.50 9.84 6.18
C ALA A 112 9.46 10.94 5.70
N SER A 113 9.36 11.34 4.43
CA SER A 113 10.22 12.40 3.86
C SER A 113 9.98 13.78 4.50
N ARG A 114 8.78 14.02 5.02
CA ARG A 114 8.42 15.25 5.74
C ARG A 114 8.65 15.18 7.25
N HIS A 115 8.85 13.97 7.78
CA HIS A 115 9.07 13.69 9.20
C HIS A 115 10.30 12.79 9.41
N PRO A 116 11.48 13.14 8.84
CA PRO A 116 12.64 12.25 8.86
C PRO A 116 13.15 11.94 10.27
N GLU A 117 12.90 12.82 11.23
CA GLU A 117 13.25 12.65 12.65
C GLU A 117 12.31 11.67 13.38
N ALA A 118 11.13 11.42 12.83
CA ALA A 118 10.14 10.52 13.42
C ALA A 118 10.33 9.06 13.00
N ILE A 119 11.10 8.82 11.92
CA ILE A 119 11.24 7.49 11.33
C ILE A 119 12.33 6.67 12.02
N ARG A 120 11.95 5.53 12.59
CA ARG A 120 12.87 4.49 13.04
C ARG A 120 13.38 3.63 11.87
N GLY A 121 12.50 3.27 10.94
CA GLY A 121 12.82 2.49 9.74
C GLY A 121 11.58 2.18 8.91
N PHE A 122 11.76 1.55 7.74
CA PHE A 122 10.62 1.10 6.95
C PHE A 122 10.88 -0.21 6.22
N ALA A 123 9.82 -1.02 6.10
CA ALA A 123 9.76 -2.19 5.25
C ALA A 123 8.83 -1.92 4.07
N HIS A 124 9.19 -2.44 2.90
CA HIS A 124 8.37 -2.27 1.70
C HIS A 124 8.30 -3.55 0.87
N CYS A 125 7.17 -3.73 0.19
CA CYS A 125 6.88 -4.84 -0.69
C CYS A 125 6.02 -4.38 -1.86
N GLU A 126 6.41 -4.68 -3.10
CA GLU A 126 5.62 -4.40 -4.29
C GLU A 126 5.07 -2.95 -4.31
N ILE A 127 5.90 -1.95 -4.00
CA ILE A 127 5.49 -0.55 -3.89
C ILE A 127 5.54 0.19 -5.23
N VAL A 128 4.71 1.22 -5.39
CA VAL A 128 4.81 2.18 -6.49
C VAL A 128 5.91 3.18 -6.15
N ALA A 129 7.13 2.91 -6.60
CA ALA A 129 8.32 3.68 -6.26
C ALA A 129 9.01 4.36 -7.46
N VAL A 130 8.87 3.80 -8.67
CA VAL A 130 9.54 4.26 -9.87
C VAL A 130 8.54 4.63 -10.96
N ASN A 131 8.92 5.56 -11.84
CA ASN A 131 8.16 5.86 -13.05
C ASN A 131 8.64 4.96 -14.19
N HIS A 132 7.83 4.00 -14.61
CA HIS A 132 8.15 3.11 -15.71
C HIS A 132 7.93 3.78 -17.06
N GLU A 133 8.75 3.44 -18.06
CA GLU A 133 8.70 4.07 -19.40
C GLU A 133 7.40 3.78 -20.13
N SER A 134 6.88 2.54 -20.02
CA SER A 134 5.68 2.12 -20.75
C SER A 134 4.92 0.99 -20.06
N TYR A 135 3.72 0.72 -20.53
CA TYR A 135 2.95 -0.46 -20.11
C TYR A 135 3.65 -1.78 -20.46
N ASP A 136 4.48 -1.78 -21.49
CA ASP A 136 5.17 -2.97 -21.97
C ASP A 136 6.37 -3.37 -21.08
N SER A 137 6.73 -2.49 -20.13
CA SER A 137 7.70 -2.83 -19.07
C SER A 137 7.16 -3.89 -18.12
N TYR A 138 5.83 -3.94 -17.89
CA TYR A 138 5.22 -4.89 -16.96
C TYR A 138 5.10 -6.29 -17.53
N ARG A 139 5.30 -7.31 -16.68
CA ARG A 139 5.27 -8.73 -17.02
C ARG A 139 3.85 -9.30 -16.93
N ASP A 140 3.65 -10.49 -17.48
CA ASP A 140 2.47 -11.36 -17.32
C ASP A 140 1.11 -10.66 -17.59
N GLY A 141 1.10 -9.78 -18.58
CA GLY A 141 -0.12 -9.06 -18.99
C GLY A 141 -0.59 -8.00 -17.99
N HIS A 142 0.21 -7.70 -16.95
CA HIS A 142 -0.16 -6.66 -15.98
C HIS A 142 -0.27 -5.29 -16.66
N GLY A 143 0.68 -4.94 -17.54
CA GLY A 143 0.64 -3.68 -18.30
C GLY A 143 -0.61 -3.54 -19.16
N GLU A 144 -1.08 -4.63 -19.77
CA GLU A 144 -2.33 -4.61 -20.53
C GLU A 144 -3.56 -4.38 -19.64
N ARG A 145 -3.60 -5.01 -18.46
CA ARG A 145 -4.66 -4.73 -17.46
C ARG A 145 -4.65 -3.27 -17.01
N LEU A 146 -3.47 -2.69 -16.78
CA LEU A 146 -3.34 -1.27 -16.45
C LEU A 146 -3.81 -0.38 -17.61
N ARG A 147 -3.44 -0.71 -18.85
CA ARG A 147 -3.85 0.03 -20.06
C ARG A 147 -5.36 0.05 -20.21
N GLN A 148 -6.02 -1.09 -20.00
CA GLN A 148 -7.47 -1.21 -20.04
C GLN A 148 -8.14 -0.37 -18.94
N ALA A 149 -7.71 -0.51 -17.68
CA ALA A 149 -8.28 0.22 -16.55
C ALA A 149 -8.09 1.75 -16.66
N ARG A 150 -7.01 2.20 -17.30
CA ARG A 150 -6.73 3.63 -17.52
C ARG A 150 -7.35 4.20 -18.78
N GLY A 151 -7.77 3.33 -19.71
CA GLY A 151 -8.33 3.69 -21.00
C GLY A 151 -9.75 4.28 -20.92
N LEU A 152 -10.35 4.47 -22.10
CA LEU A 152 -11.70 5.06 -22.21
C LEU A 152 -12.77 4.18 -21.56
N ASP A 153 -12.62 2.86 -21.62
CA ASP A 153 -13.54 1.89 -21.00
C ASP A 153 -13.25 1.68 -19.50
N GLY A 154 -12.18 2.27 -18.98
CA GLY A 154 -11.78 2.14 -17.58
C GLY A 154 -12.89 2.42 -16.56
N PRO A 155 -13.68 3.51 -16.70
CA PRO A 155 -14.80 3.75 -15.80
C PRO A 155 -15.80 2.59 -15.76
N LYS A 156 -16.14 2.01 -16.93
CA LYS A 156 -17.06 0.87 -17.00
C LYS A 156 -16.47 -0.35 -16.31
N ILE A 157 -15.30 -0.80 -16.72
CA ILE A 157 -14.72 -2.06 -16.21
C ILE A 157 -14.36 -1.96 -14.72
N VAL A 158 -13.93 -0.78 -14.25
CA VAL A 158 -13.52 -0.60 -12.84
C VAL A 158 -14.73 -0.30 -11.96
N LEU A 159 -15.57 0.66 -12.35
CA LEU A 159 -16.66 1.10 -11.49
C LEU A 159 -17.87 0.16 -11.55
N GLU A 160 -18.18 -0.44 -12.72
CA GLU A 160 -19.35 -1.29 -12.87
C GLU A 160 -19.01 -2.78 -12.74
N ASP A 161 -17.92 -3.25 -13.37
CA ASP A 161 -17.56 -4.67 -13.42
C ASP A 161 -16.61 -5.10 -12.27
N ASN A 162 -16.24 -4.18 -11.35
CA ASN A 162 -15.32 -4.43 -10.23
C ASN A 162 -13.97 -5.06 -10.64
N PHE A 163 -13.45 -4.65 -11.77
CA PHE A 163 -12.27 -5.24 -12.42
C PHE A 163 -11.05 -5.37 -11.48
N PHE A 164 -10.84 -4.37 -10.60
CA PHE A 164 -9.69 -4.39 -9.70
C PHE A 164 -9.74 -5.55 -8.70
N VAL A 165 -10.89 -5.78 -8.08
CA VAL A 165 -11.06 -6.89 -7.13
C VAL A 165 -11.10 -8.23 -7.87
N GLU A 166 -11.90 -8.33 -8.94
CA GLU A 166 -12.19 -9.60 -9.58
C GLU A 166 -11.07 -10.09 -10.51
N ARG A 167 -10.18 -9.21 -10.97
CA ARG A 167 -9.13 -9.56 -11.95
C ARG A 167 -7.73 -9.14 -11.54
N VAL A 168 -7.57 -7.93 -10.98
CA VAL A 168 -6.23 -7.44 -10.63
C VAL A 168 -5.78 -8.05 -9.32
N PHE A 169 -6.62 -7.99 -8.28
CA PHE A 169 -6.30 -8.60 -6.99
C PHE A 169 -6.11 -10.12 -7.11
N THR A 170 -7.08 -10.83 -7.70
CA THR A 170 -6.99 -12.29 -7.86
C THR A 170 -5.81 -12.70 -8.75
N GLY A 171 -5.47 -11.90 -9.76
CA GLY A 171 -4.30 -12.12 -10.62
C GLY A 171 -2.96 -11.74 -9.98
N GLY A 172 -2.98 -11.16 -8.78
CA GLY A 172 -1.81 -10.81 -7.98
C GLY A 172 -1.53 -11.77 -6.82
N VAL A 173 -2.23 -12.92 -6.76
CA VAL A 173 -2.06 -13.96 -5.74
C VAL A 173 -1.82 -15.30 -6.42
N MET A 174 -0.90 -16.10 -5.92
CA MET A 174 -0.56 -17.42 -6.49
C MET A 174 -1.46 -18.53 -5.98
N ARG A 175 -1.86 -18.46 -4.70
CA ARG A 175 -2.75 -19.46 -4.10
C ARG A 175 -4.20 -19.25 -4.53
N GLU A 176 -5.00 -20.28 -4.45
CA GLU A 176 -6.45 -20.13 -4.48
C GLU A 176 -6.92 -19.40 -3.21
N ILE A 177 -7.70 -18.35 -3.38
CA ILE A 177 -8.24 -17.57 -2.28
C ILE A 177 -9.61 -18.15 -1.93
N ASP A 178 -9.81 -18.48 -0.66
CA ASP A 178 -11.09 -18.98 -0.17
C ASP A 178 -12.20 -17.92 -0.25
N GLU A 179 -13.46 -18.38 -0.33
CA GLU A 179 -14.60 -17.48 -0.53
C GLU A 179 -14.82 -16.52 0.65
N GLU A 180 -14.48 -16.91 1.88
CA GLU A 180 -14.58 -16.02 3.05
C GLU A 180 -13.62 -14.83 2.90
N THR A 181 -12.38 -15.10 2.51
CA THR A 181 -11.38 -14.06 2.22
C THR A 181 -11.82 -13.18 1.06
N MET A 182 -12.32 -13.78 -0.03
CA MET A 182 -12.81 -12.99 -1.18
C MET A 182 -14.03 -12.14 -0.85
N ALA A 183 -14.95 -12.66 -0.03
CA ALA A 183 -16.11 -11.88 0.42
C ALA A 183 -15.68 -10.63 1.21
N GLU A 184 -14.70 -10.76 2.11
CA GLU A 184 -14.18 -9.62 2.85
C GLU A 184 -13.47 -8.60 1.95
N ILE A 185 -12.75 -9.04 0.95
CA ILE A 185 -12.07 -8.14 -0.02
C ILE A 185 -13.09 -7.45 -0.93
N ARG A 186 -14.17 -8.13 -1.33
CA ARG A 186 -15.24 -7.56 -2.16
C ARG A 186 -16.10 -6.56 -1.41
N ARG A 187 -16.34 -6.79 -0.12
CA ARG A 187 -17.30 -6.06 0.71
C ARG A 187 -17.22 -4.53 0.58
N PRO A 188 -16.05 -3.88 0.61
CA PRO A 188 -15.94 -2.42 0.44
C PRO A 188 -16.34 -1.91 -0.95
N TYR A 189 -16.44 -2.82 -1.93
CA TYR A 189 -16.64 -2.53 -3.35
C TYR A 189 -17.87 -3.24 -3.95
N GLU A 190 -18.80 -3.72 -3.12
CA GLU A 190 -20.01 -4.40 -3.58
C GLU A 190 -20.91 -3.45 -4.40
N GLU A 191 -21.07 -2.21 -3.94
CA GLU A 191 -21.87 -1.21 -4.62
C GLU A 191 -21.14 -0.70 -5.88
N PRO A 192 -21.73 -0.85 -7.09
CA PRO A 192 -21.16 -0.31 -8.32
C PRO A 192 -21.12 1.23 -8.35
N GLY A 193 -20.31 1.76 -9.24
CA GLY A 193 -20.20 3.21 -9.45
C GLY A 193 -19.22 3.88 -8.51
N GLU A 194 -19.60 5.00 -7.93
CA GLU A 194 -18.69 5.87 -7.18
C GLU A 194 -18.12 5.23 -5.90
N ALA A 195 -18.77 4.19 -5.35
CA ALA A 195 -18.19 3.42 -4.23
C ALA A 195 -16.86 2.74 -4.60
N ARG A 196 -16.62 2.49 -5.90
CA ARG A 196 -15.37 1.93 -6.44
C ARG A 196 -14.42 3.00 -6.99
N ARG A 197 -14.75 4.28 -6.88
CA ARG A 197 -13.93 5.40 -7.38
C ARG A 197 -12.48 5.37 -6.88
N PRO A 198 -12.18 5.05 -5.62
CA PRO A 198 -10.80 4.99 -5.13
C PRO A 198 -9.92 4.10 -6.00
N THR A 199 -10.41 2.94 -6.42
CA THR A 199 -9.63 1.97 -7.21
C THR A 199 -9.32 2.51 -8.61
N LEU A 200 -10.26 3.21 -9.25
CA LEU A 200 -10.05 3.84 -10.56
C LEU A 200 -9.12 5.05 -10.45
N SER A 201 -9.29 5.88 -9.45
CA SER A 201 -8.46 7.06 -9.26
C SER A 201 -7.00 6.67 -9.05
N TRP A 202 -6.73 5.66 -8.26
CA TRP A 202 -5.37 5.22 -8.00
C TRP A 202 -4.69 4.59 -9.22
N VAL A 203 -5.36 3.70 -9.96
CA VAL A 203 -4.74 3.15 -11.16
C VAL A 203 -4.43 4.20 -12.20
N ARG A 204 -5.24 5.27 -12.29
CA ARG A 204 -5.02 6.38 -13.20
C ARG A 204 -3.81 7.23 -12.84
N GLN A 205 -3.35 7.14 -11.61
CA GLN A 205 -2.21 7.89 -11.10
C GLN A 205 -0.89 7.12 -11.12
N ILE A 206 -0.86 5.83 -11.45
CA ILE A 206 0.41 5.10 -11.62
C ILE A 206 1.26 5.84 -12.64
N PRO A 207 2.50 6.27 -12.29
CA PRO A 207 3.33 7.03 -13.21
C PRO A 207 3.90 6.11 -14.28
N ILE A 208 3.44 6.29 -15.52
CA ILE A 208 3.89 5.55 -16.71
C ILE A 208 4.20 6.56 -17.82
N GLY A 209 5.40 6.50 -18.40
CA GLY A 209 5.84 7.45 -19.41
C GLY A 209 5.86 8.90 -18.91
N GLY A 210 6.18 9.11 -17.63
CA GLY A 210 6.17 10.43 -17.00
C GLY A 210 4.78 11.02 -16.73
N GLN A 211 3.70 10.21 -16.81
CA GLN A 211 2.35 10.70 -16.62
C GLN A 211 1.56 9.87 -15.58
N PRO A 212 0.81 10.52 -14.67
CA PRO A 212 0.68 11.98 -14.50
C PRO A 212 1.98 12.62 -14.00
N ALA A 213 2.33 13.78 -14.55
CA ALA A 213 3.62 14.41 -14.31
C ALA A 213 3.88 14.72 -12.82
N ASN A 214 2.87 15.17 -12.09
CA ASN A 214 2.97 15.47 -10.67
C ASN A 214 3.29 14.21 -9.84
N VAL A 215 2.76 13.05 -10.20
CA VAL A 215 3.04 11.80 -9.49
C VAL A 215 4.42 11.25 -9.89
N ALA A 216 4.77 11.32 -11.18
CA ALA A 216 6.10 10.95 -11.66
C ALA A 216 7.22 11.79 -10.99
N GLU A 217 6.99 13.09 -10.83
CA GLU A 217 7.91 13.96 -10.07
C GLU A 217 7.95 13.57 -8.59
N GLN A 218 6.80 13.32 -7.97
CA GLN A 218 6.73 12.92 -6.57
C GLN A 218 7.47 11.60 -6.33
N THR A 219 7.25 10.56 -7.13
CA THR A 219 7.96 9.27 -6.97
C THR A 219 9.48 9.47 -7.10
N THR A 220 9.94 10.30 -8.03
CA THR A 220 11.35 10.65 -8.17
C THR A 220 11.92 11.33 -6.91
N GLN A 221 11.17 12.24 -6.31
CA GLN A 221 11.58 12.93 -5.08
C GLN A 221 11.62 11.97 -3.88
N LEU A 222 10.64 11.04 -3.77
CA LEU A 222 10.59 10.05 -2.71
C LEU A 222 11.73 9.03 -2.81
N ALA A 223 12.06 8.58 -4.02
CA ALA A 223 13.21 7.73 -4.27
C ALA A 223 14.53 8.45 -3.88
N ALA A 224 14.68 9.72 -4.24
CA ALA A 224 15.83 10.53 -3.85
C ALA A 224 15.96 10.70 -2.33
N TRP A 225 14.83 10.89 -1.62
CA TRP A 225 14.82 10.92 -0.16
C TRP A 225 15.25 9.57 0.43
N ALA A 226 14.68 8.46 -0.04
CA ALA A 226 15.04 7.13 0.45
C ALA A 226 16.52 6.79 0.25
N ARG A 227 17.09 7.25 -0.87
CA ARG A 227 18.53 7.15 -1.18
C ARG A 227 19.41 8.00 -0.25
N SER A 228 18.94 9.16 0.17
CA SER A 228 19.68 10.06 1.09
C SER A 228 19.46 9.71 2.56
N SER A 229 18.39 9.01 2.90
CA SER A 229 18.04 8.68 4.27
C SER A 229 18.87 7.53 4.81
N GLY A 230 19.47 7.74 5.98
CA GLY A 230 20.22 6.71 6.71
C GLY A 230 19.35 5.75 7.53
N CYS A 231 18.02 5.90 7.57
CA CYS A 231 17.17 5.01 8.34
C CYS A 231 17.25 3.57 7.82
N PRO A 232 17.13 2.54 8.70
CA PRO A 232 17.07 1.14 8.31
C PRO A 232 15.89 0.86 7.37
N LYS A 233 16.14 0.03 6.37
CA LYS A 233 15.14 -0.37 5.37
C LYS A 233 15.11 -1.89 5.23
N LEU A 234 13.93 -2.43 4.94
CA LEU A 234 13.75 -3.83 4.58
C LEU A 234 13.00 -3.93 3.26
N PHE A 235 13.63 -4.52 2.26
CA PHE A 235 12.94 -4.94 1.05
C PHE A 235 12.40 -6.37 1.23
N ILE A 236 11.10 -6.51 1.20
CA ILE A 236 10.40 -7.79 1.14
C ILE A 236 10.17 -8.08 -0.35
N GLU A 237 11.11 -8.78 -0.95
CA GLU A 237 11.08 -9.15 -2.35
C GLU A 237 10.09 -10.30 -2.55
N ALA A 238 9.08 -10.09 -3.38
CA ALA A 238 8.22 -11.16 -3.85
C ALA A 238 8.88 -11.89 -5.04
N ASP A 239 8.89 -13.22 -5.03
CA ASP A 239 9.39 -14.04 -6.12
C ASP A 239 8.25 -14.95 -6.65
N PRO A 240 7.86 -14.80 -7.92
CA PRO A 240 8.44 -13.96 -8.99
C PRO A 240 8.09 -12.46 -8.93
N GLY A 241 7.22 -12.02 -8.01
CA GLY A 241 6.73 -10.64 -7.94
C GLY A 241 5.86 -10.26 -9.15
N GLN A 242 5.45 -9.01 -9.22
CA GLN A 242 4.61 -8.55 -10.34
C GLN A 242 4.88 -7.12 -10.79
N ILE A 243 5.03 -6.16 -9.87
CA ILE A 243 5.18 -4.75 -10.25
C ILE A 243 6.60 -4.21 -10.04
N ILE A 244 7.44 -4.92 -9.28
CA ILE A 244 8.85 -4.56 -9.13
C ILE A 244 9.62 -5.06 -10.35
N LEU A 245 10.20 -4.14 -11.09
CA LEU A 245 10.91 -4.37 -12.35
C LEU A 245 12.40 -4.05 -12.19
N ASP A 246 13.16 -4.26 -13.26
CA ASP A 246 14.62 -4.08 -13.23
C ASP A 246 15.04 -2.65 -12.82
N ASP A 247 14.26 -1.63 -13.22
CA ASP A 247 14.49 -0.24 -12.82
C ASP A 247 14.24 0.00 -11.32
N ASP A 248 13.24 -0.70 -10.71
CA ASP A 248 13.00 -0.64 -9.27
C ASP A 248 14.15 -1.30 -8.51
N TYR A 249 14.62 -2.46 -8.94
CA TYR A 249 15.79 -3.11 -8.35
C TYR A 249 17.02 -2.21 -8.42
N ALA A 250 17.28 -1.61 -9.58
CA ALA A 250 18.40 -0.67 -9.75
C ALA A 250 18.29 0.54 -8.82
N GLU A 251 17.09 1.07 -8.58
CA GLU A 251 16.84 2.14 -7.62
C GLU A 251 17.07 1.65 -6.18
N PHE A 252 16.48 0.52 -5.79
CA PHE A 252 16.56 -0.01 -4.43
C PHE A 252 18.01 -0.39 -4.03
N ASP A 253 18.82 -0.84 -4.97
CA ASP A 253 20.25 -1.13 -4.75
C ASP A 253 21.06 0.13 -4.38
N THR A 254 20.53 1.32 -4.66
CA THR A 254 21.16 2.60 -4.26
C THR A 254 20.81 3.04 -2.84
N TRP A 255 19.83 2.41 -2.19
CA TRP A 255 19.36 2.81 -0.87
C TRP A 255 20.30 2.28 0.24
N PRO A 256 20.79 3.14 1.15
CA PRO A 256 21.66 2.69 2.23
C PRO A 256 20.87 1.94 3.32
N ASN A 257 21.57 1.09 4.09
CA ASN A 257 20.99 0.33 5.21
C ASN A 257 19.75 -0.50 4.79
N HIS A 258 19.82 -1.11 3.63
CA HIS A 258 18.71 -1.79 2.97
C HIS A 258 18.91 -3.31 3.04
N ALA A 259 18.33 -3.96 4.04
CA ALA A 259 18.26 -5.41 4.13
C ALA A 259 17.22 -5.96 3.15
N LYS A 260 17.34 -7.24 2.80
CA LYS A 260 16.39 -7.93 1.90
C LYS A 260 16.03 -9.30 2.44
N ILE A 261 14.75 -9.64 2.32
CA ILE A 261 14.25 -11.02 2.41
C ILE A 261 13.48 -11.34 1.14
N THR A 262 13.54 -12.59 0.68
CA THR A 262 12.79 -13.06 -0.49
C THR A 262 11.71 -14.02 -0.03
N VAL A 263 10.48 -13.80 -0.49
CA VAL A 263 9.31 -14.62 -0.19
C VAL A 263 8.60 -15.02 -1.48
N ARG A 264 7.94 -16.17 -1.48
CA ARG A 264 7.18 -16.59 -2.64
C ARG A 264 5.90 -15.77 -2.76
N GLY A 265 5.61 -15.22 -3.94
CA GLY A 265 4.37 -14.48 -4.16
C GLY A 265 4.39 -13.66 -5.45
N LEU A 266 3.22 -13.12 -5.79
CA LEU A 266 3.04 -12.11 -6.82
C LEU A 266 2.90 -10.73 -6.16
N HIS A 267 1.98 -9.89 -6.68
CA HIS A 267 1.75 -8.55 -6.14
C HIS A 267 1.23 -8.54 -4.69
N HIS A 268 0.48 -9.58 -4.28
CA HIS A 268 -0.04 -9.71 -2.92
C HIS A 268 0.60 -10.88 -2.16
N PRO A 269 1.93 -10.87 -1.93
CA PRO A 269 2.60 -11.96 -1.21
C PRO A 269 2.13 -12.11 0.24
N GLN A 270 1.42 -11.13 0.78
CA GLN A 270 0.74 -11.20 2.08
C GLN A 270 -0.30 -12.32 2.14
N GLU A 271 -0.85 -12.71 0.98
CA GLU A 271 -1.77 -13.85 0.85
C GLU A 271 -1.03 -15.16 0.60
N ASP A 272 0.12 -15.12 -0.07
CA ASP A 272 0.88 -16.31 -0.46
C ASP A 272 1.86 -16.78 0.63
N SER A 273 2.54 -15.85 1.31
CA SER A 273 3.63 -16.14 2.25
C SER A 273 3.58 -15.27 3.53
N PRO A 274 2.41 -15.16 4.20
CA PRO A 274 2.28 -14.26 5.34
C PRO A 274 3.22 -14.57 6.50
N ASP A 275 3.48 -15.86 6.77
CA ASP A 275 4.34 -16.29 7.86
C ASP A 275 5.82 -15.97 7.60
N ASP A 276 6.29 -16.11 6.35
CA ASP A 276 7.66 -15.78 5.98
C ASP A 276 7.89 -14.26 6.07
N ILE A 277 6.92 -13.48 5.57
CA ILE A 277 6.93 -12.02 5.71
C ILE A 277 6.94 -11.63 7.20
N GLY A 278 6.03 -12.19 7.98
CA GLY A 278 5.88 -11.84 9.40
C GLY A 278 7.13 -12.16 10.22
N ARG A 279 7.73 -13.35 10.01
CA ARG A 279 8.98 -13.74 10.70
C ARG A 279 10.15 -12.84 10.28
N GLY A 280 10.34 -12.63 8.98
CA GLY A 280 11.43 -11.81 8.48
C GLY A 280 11.32 -10.35 8.93
N LEU A 281 10.10 -9.79 8.92
CA LEU A 281 9.82 -8.45 9.42
C LEU A 281 10.12 -8.34 10.92
N ALA A 282 9.69 -9.32 11.73
CA ALA A 282 9.92 -9.33 13.17
C ALA A 282 11.41 -9.47 13.52
N GLU A 283 12.15 -10.29 12.77
CA GLU A 283 13.60 -10.43 12.94
C GLU A 283 14.32 -9.11 12.62
N TRP A 284 14.02 -8.51 11.47
CA TRP A 284 14.58 -7.23 11.07
C TRP A 284 14.26 -6.13 12.08
N TYR A 285 12.98 -6.02 12.52
CA TYR A 285 12.56 -5.00 13.48
C TYR A 285 13.32 -5.08 14.81
N LYS A 286 13.60 -6.28 15.31
CA LYS A 286 14.41 -6.50 16.51
C LYS A 286 15.89 -6.11 16.33
N GLY A 287 16.37 -6.18 15.08
CA GLY A 287 17.75 -5.85 14.75
C GLY A 287 18.02 -4.36 14.52
N ILE A 288 16.98 -3.55 14.33
CA ILE A 288 17.13 -2.11 14.19
C ILE A 288 16.99 -1.43 15.54
N SER A 289 17.96 -0.59 15.88
CA SER A 289 18.01 0.16 17.15
C SER A 289 17.65 1.63 16.95
#